data_c7750cc54df7bc532efb1889b85389e5
#
_entry.id   c7750cc54df7bc532efb1889b85389e5
#
_cell.length_a   1.000
_cell.length_b   1.000
_cell.length_c   1.000
_cell.angle_alpha   90.00
_cell.angle_beta   90.00
_cell.angle_gamma   90.00
#
_symmetry.space_group_name_H-M   'P 1'
#
loop_
_entity.id
_entity.type
_entity.pdbx_description
1 polymer ?
#
loop_
_entity_poly.entity_id
_entity_poly.type
_entity_poly.pdbx_seq_one_letter_code
_entity_poly.pdbx_strand_id
1 'polypeptide(L)'
;MNFKERLSKIVQKNNSLLCIGLDIDSEKIPTHLFKMSKNPYVEFNEMIIDATSDFVCAYKMNMAFYEVFGKQGFEILEKTIAYIPKEIIVILDGKRNDIGNTARMYAKSLFEGLNADAVTVNPYLGKDSVLPFLEYKDKCSFILCRTSNPSAVDFQNLIVSKNPLYEIVAGKIKEWDNFGNCGAVVGATYPDELKVIRGILGEEMPILIPGVGXXXXXTLIRRSP
;
A
#
# COMPACT_ATOMS: atom_id res chain seq x y z
N MET A 1 12.67 -15.67 -0.48
CA MET A 1 11.34 -15.62 -1.13
C MET A 1 11.03 -14.16 -1.40
N ASN A 2 10.77 -13.81 -2.65
CA ASN A 2 10.46 -12.43 -3.01
C ASN A 2 9.01 -12.07 -2.69
N PHE A 3 8.66 -10.79 -2.85
CA PHE A 3 7.32 -10.28 -2.52
C PHE A 3 6.21 -11.03 -3.29
N LYS A 4 6.38 -11.22 -4.61
CA LYS A 4 5.34 -11.86 -5.44
C LYS A 4 5.07 -13.31 -5.01
N GLU A 5 6.14 -14.03 -4.65
CA GLU A 5 6.01 -15.40 -4.13
C GLU A 5 5.26 -15.42 -2.80
N ARG A 6 5.59 -14.50 -1.89
CA ARG A 6 4.90 -14.38 -0.60
C ARG A 6 3.43 -14.03 -0.80
N LEU A 7 3.14 -13.04 -1.64
CA LEU A 7 1.76 -12.64 -1.95
C LEU A 7 0.98 -13.81 -2.56
N SER A 8 1.57 -14.53 -3.51
CA SER A 8 0.91 -15.69 -4.12
C SER A 8 0.55 -16.76 -3.08
N LYS A 9 1.49 -17.06 -2.19
CA LYS A 9 1.26 -18.07 -1.15
C LYS A 9 0.11 -17.70 -0.23
N ILE A 10 0.08 -16.46 0.27
CA ILE A 10 -0.99 -16.06 1.19
C ILE A 10 -2.35 -15.94 0.47
N VAL A 11 -2.34 -15.47 -0.79
CA VAL A 11 -3.57 -15.44 -1.60
C VAL A 11 -4.12 -16.86 -1.78
N GLN A 12 -3.27 -17.84 -2.05
CA GLN A 12 -3.70 -19.23 -2.19
C GLN A 12 -4.17 -19.82 -0.86
N LYS A 13 -3.42 -19.57 0.22
CA LYS A 13 -3.75 -20.10 1.56
C LYS A 13 -5.12 -19.62 2.03
N ASN A 14 -5.36 -18.30 1.94
CA ASN A 14 -6.60 -17.69 2.44
C ASN A 14 -7.69 -17.58 1.36
N ASN A 15 -7.39 -17.99 0.13
CA ASN A 15 -8.28 -17.86 -1.04
C ASN A 15 -8.86 -16.45 -1.13
N SER A 16 -8.01 -15.43 -0.98
CA SER A 16 -8.46 -14.05 -0.84
C SER A 16 -7.46 -13.05 -1.41
N LEU A 17 -7.97 -12.02 -2.09
CA LEU A 17 -7.23 -10.85 -2.54
C LEU A 17 -7.48 -9.64 -1.62
N LEU A 18 -8.18 -9.84 -0.52
CA LEU A 18 -8.58 -8.74 0.36
C LEU A 18 -7.38 -8.19 1.12
N CYS A 19 -7.27 -6.85 1.11
CA CYS A 19 -6.33 -6.10 1.95
C CYS A 19 -7.14 -5.19 2.86
N ILE A 20 -7.00 -5.34 4.17
CA ILE A 20 -7.75 -4.52 5.15
C ILE A 20 -6.86 -3.38 5.64
N GLY A 21 -7.46 -2.18 5.71
CA GLY A 21 -6.83 -1.00 6.31
C GLY A 21 -6.94 -1.04 7.83
N LEU A 22 -5.81 -0.82 8.52
CA LEU A 22 -5.76 -0.68 9.98
C LEU A 22 -5.45 0.79 10.29
N ASP A 23 -6.42 1.67 9.99
CA ASP A 23 -6.27 3.12 10.12
C ASP A 23 -6.93 3.56 11.44
N ILE A 24 -6.11 3.92 12.43
CA ILE A 24 -6.54 4.19 13.83
C ILE A 24 -7.15 5.60 14.01
N ASP A 25 -8.31 5.80 13.41
CA ASP A 25 -9.06 7.05 13.55
C ASP A 25 -9.74 7.09 14.92
N SER A 26 -9.26 7.97 15.81
CA SER A 26 -9.78 8.07 17.19
C SER A 26 -11.28 8.34 17.26
N GLU A 27 -11.85 8.96 16.20
CA GLU A 27 -13.29 9.24 16.17
C GLU A 27 -14.13 8.02 15.82
N LYS A 28 -13.50 6.96 15.29
CA LYS A 28 -14.20 5.76 14.83
C LYS A 28 -13.95 4.54 15.71
N ILE A 29 -12.93 4.59 16.57
CA ILE A 29 -12.65 3.49 17.51
C ILE A 29 -13.76 3.47 18.58
N PRO A 30 -14.30 2.29 18.90
CA PRO A 30 -15.34 2.19 19.93
C PRO A 30 -14.92 2.80 21.26
N THR A 31 -15.77 3.70 21.79
CA THR A 31 -15.44 4.49 22.98
C THR A 31 -15.18 3.64 24.23
N HIS A 32 -15.76 2.44 24.30
CA HIS A 32 -15.54 1.58 25.47
C HIS A 32 -14.07 1.12 25.55
N LEU A 33 -13.36 1.00 24.44
CA LEU A 33 -11.94 0.62 24.45
C LEU A 33 -11.08 1.66 25.18
N PHE A 34 -11.41 2.94 25.05
CA PHE A 34 -10.68 4.01 25.75
C PHE A 34 -10.87 3.94 27.27
N LYS A 35 -11.94 3.30 27.74
CA LYS A 35 -12.21 3.13 29.19
C LYS A 35 -11.60 1.85 29.76
N MET A 36 -11.46 0.83 28.92
CA MET A 36 -11.08 -0.51 29.39
C MET A 36 -9.62 -0.85 29.11
N SER A 37 -9.00 -0.21 28.15
CA SER A 37 -7.66 -0.58 27.66
C SER A 37 -6.62 0.52 27.96
N LYS A 38 -5.41 0.09 28.32
CA LYS A 38 -4.25 0.98 28.44
C LYS A 38 -3.70 1.38 27.06
N ASN A 39 -3.99 0.57 26.03
CA ASN A 39 -3.52 0.80 24.66
C ASN A 39 -4.66 0.58 23.67
N PRO A 40 -5.72 1.43 23.68
CA PRO A 40 -6.93 1.17 22.90
C PRO A 40 -6.70 1.04 21.41
N TYR A 41 -5.72 1.75 20.86
CA TYR A 41 -5.40 1.70 19.43
C TYR A 41 -4.78 0.36 19.05
N VAL A 42 -3.87 -0.16 19.86
CA VAL A 42 -3.23 -1.46 19.64
C VAL A 42 -4.29 -2.55 19.76
N GLU A 43 -5.06 -2.54 20.86
CA GLU A 43 -6.10 -3.53 21.10
C GLU A 43 -7.14 -3.54 19.97
N PHE A 44 -7.54 -2.36 19.47
CA PHE A 44 -8.45 -2.28 18.34
C PHE A 44 -7.88 -3.00 17.12
N ASN A 45 -6.62 -2.71 16.77
CA ASN A 45 -5.96 -3.36 15.63
C ASN A 45 -5.87 -4.87 15.84
N GLU A 46 -5.50 -5.32 17.05
CA GLU A 46 -5.42 -6.75 17.39
C GLU A 46 -6.76 -7.45 17.20
N MET A 47 -7.85 -6.83 17.67
CA MET A 47 -9.20 -7.38 17.51
C MET A 47 -9.58 -7.52 16.03
N ILE A 48 -9.23 -6.53 15.19
CA ILE A 48 -9.48 -6.62 13.74
C ILE A 48 -8.65 -7.74 13.13
N ILE A 49 -7.37 -7.83 13.49
CA ILE A 49 -6.48 -8.87 12.97
C ILE A 49 -7.01 -10.26 13.36
N ASP A 50 -7.38 -10.46 14.63
CA ASP A 50 -7.93 -11.74 15.11
C ASP A 50 -9.18 -12.16 14.33
N ALA A 51 -10.05 -11.18 14.04
CA ALA A 51 -11.31 -11.44 13.34
C ALA A 51 -11.14 -11.69 11.85
N THR A 52 -10.01 -11.27 11.24
CA THR A 52 -9.93 -11.21 9.76
C THR A 52 -8.69 -11.90 9.17
N SER A 53 -7.74 -12.34 9.98
CA SER A 53 -6.46 -12.87 9.47
C SER A 53 -6.62 -14.07 8.53
N ASP A 54 -7.69 -14.87 8.68
CA ASP A 54 -7.96 -16.00 7.78
C ASP A 54 -8.59 -15.60 6.45
N PHE A 55 -8.95 -14.32 6.30
CA PHE A 55 -9.70 -13.83 5.14
C PHE A 55 -8.95 -12.79 4.31
N VAL A 56 -7.71 -12.45 4.68
CA VAL A 56 -6.97 -11.39 4.01
C VAL A 56 -5.64 -11.91 3.44
N CYS A 57 -5.13 -11.23 2.40
CA CYS A 57 -3.76 -11.44 1.95
C CYS A 57 -2.82 -10.37 2.51
N ALA A 58 -3.36 -9.23 2.98
CA ALA A 58 -2.52 -8.13 3.45
C ALA A 58 -3.27 -7.25 4.46
N TYR A 59 -2.50 -6.58 5.30
CA TYR A 59 -2.96 -5.43 6.08
C TYR A 59 -2.20 -4.19 5.62
N LYS A 60 -2.90 -3.06 5.55
CA LYS A 60 -2.32 -1.79 5.13
C LYS A 60 -2.53 -0.74 6.22
N MET A 61 -1.45 -0.15 6.70
CA MET A 61 -1.49 0.95 7.65
C MET A 61 -1.18 2.26 6.92
N ASN A 62 -2.13 3.19 6.91
CA ASN A 62 -1.89 4.53 6.37
C ASN A 62 -1.11 5.33 7.43
N MET A 63 0.11 5.70 7.08
CA MET A 63 1.06 6.33 8.00
C MET A 63 0.50 7.59 8.67
N ALA A 64 -0.36 8.36 7.98
CA ALA A 64 -0.91 9.60 8.52
C ALA A 64 -1.66 9.36 9.85
N PHE A 65 -2.38 8.24 9.97
CA PHE A 65 -3.13 7.90 11.18
C PHE A 65 -2.23 7.54 12.36
N TYR A 66 -0.99 7.24 12.11
CA TYR A 66 0.01 6.91 13.14
C TYR A 66 0.90 8.13 13.41
N GLU A 67 1.38 8.79 12.37
CA GLU A 67 2.26 9.96 12.50
C GLU A 67 1.64 11.09 13.32
N VAL A 68 0.31 11.24 13.30
CA VAL A 68 -0.40 12.27 14.07
C VAL A 68 -0.15 12.14 15.59
N PHE A 69 0.17 10.92 16.05
CA PHE A 69 0.46 10.64 17.47
C PHE A 69 1.96 10.74 17.81
N GLY A 70 2.80 11.14 16.84
CA GLY A 70 4.25 11.25 17.05
C GLY A 70 4.86 9.94 17.52
N LYS A 71 5.67 9.99 18.58
CA LYS A 71 6.36 8.81 19.12
C LYS A 71 5.38 7.67 19.45
N GLN A 72 4.27 8.01 20.08
CA GLN A 72 3.26 7.00 20.45
C GLN A 72 2.70 6.29 19.22
N GLY A 73 2.49 7.02 18.12
CA GLY A 73 2.00 6.43 16.87
C GLY A 73 2.97 5.40 16.30
N PHE A 74 4.26 5.67 16.34
CA PHE A 74 5.26 4.70 15.91
C PHE A 74 5.28 3.46 16.82
N GLU A 75 5.11 3.63 18.14
CA GLU A 75 5.01 2.50 19.07
C GLU A 75 3.76 1.65 18.79
N ILE A 76 2.63 2.28 18.48
CA ILE A 76 1.39 1.58 18.10
C ILE A 76 1.63 0.79 16.81
N LEU A 77 2.24 1.43 15.82
CA LEU A 77 2.52 0.82 14.51
C LEU A 77 3.42 -0.42 14.66
N GLU A 78 4.51 -0.30 15.41
CA GLU A 78 5.43 -1.42 15.67
C GLU A 78 4.71 -2.61 16.33
N LYS A 79 3.89 -2.33 17.35
CA LYS A 79 3.12 -3.37 18.05
C LYS A 79 2.11 -4.03 17.12
N THR A 80 1.42 -3.24 16.30
CA THR A 80 0.46 -3.75 15.32
C THR A 80 1.16 -4.67 14.32
N ILE A 81 2.29 -4.22 13.75
CA ILE A 81 3.05 -5.02 12.77
C ILE A 81 3.53 -6.34 13.42
N ALA A 82 4.02 -6.27 14.65
CA ALA A 82 4.50 -7.46 15.37
C ALA A 82 3.38 -8.47 15.65
N TYR A 83 2.14 -8.02 15.73
CA TYR A 83 0.98 -8.88 15.99
C TYR A 83 0.47 -9.60 14.74
N ILE A 84 0.68 -8.99 13.56
CA ILE A 84 0.22 -9.58 12.29
C ILE A 84 0.94 -10.92 12.03
N PRO A 85 0.20 -12.00 11.69
CA PRO A 85 0.84 -13.28 11.34
C PRO A 85 1.87 -13.10 10.21
N LYS A 86 3.03 -13.71 10.36
CA LYS A 86 4.21 -13.49 9.50
C LYS A 86 4.00 -13.77 8.01
N GLU A 87 3.05 -14.61 7.68
CA GLU A 87 2.73 -14.94 6.30
C GLU A 87 1.86 -13.89 5.60
N ILE A 88 1.17 -13.03 6.37
CA ILE A 88 0.31 -11.98 5.81
C ILE A 88 1.18 -10.76 5.44
N ILE A 89 0.91 -10.17 4.29
CA ILE A 89 1.67 -9.04 3.76
C ILE A 89 1.37 -7.77 4.59
N VAL A 90 2.42 -7.05 4.96
CA VAL A 90 2.34 -5.76 5.66
C VAL A 90 2.64 -4.64 4.66
N ILE A 91 1.69 -3.73 4.45
CA ILE A 91 1.85 -2.58 3.55
C ILE A 91 1.83 -1.30 4.37
N LEU A 92 2.87 -0.46 4.23
CA LEU A 92 2.90 0.87 4.86
C LEU A 92 2.60 1.93 3.79
N ASP A 93 1.46 2.59 3.97
CA ASP A 93 0.91 3.53 2.98
C ASP A 93 1.28 4.97 3.34
N GLY A 94 2.53 5.36 3.02
CA GLY A 94 3.05 6.70 3.31
C GLY A 94 3.18 7.59 2.09
N LYS A 95 3.04 7.04 0.88
CA LYS A 95 3.14 7.76 -0.40
C LYS A 95 4.39 8.64 -0.47
N ARG A 96 5.53 8.10 0.01
CA ARG A 96 6.79 8.85 0.11
C ARG A 96 7.29 9.28 -1.27
N ASN A 97 7.93 10.44 -1.29
CA ASN A 97 8.52 10.97 -2.52
C ASN A 97 9.57 12.02 -2.12
N ASP A 98 10.83 11.72 -2.44
CA ASP A 98 11.94 12.62 -2.21
C ASP A 98 13.12 12.15 -3.05
N ILE A 99 14.22 12.89 -3.08
CA ILE A 99 15.36 12.60 -3.95
C ILE A 99 16.57 12.13 -3.14
N GLY A 100 17.46 11.42 -3.83
CA GLY A 100 18.79 11.08 -3.35
C GLY A 100 18.80 10.41 -1.97
N ASN A 101 19.61 10.95 -1.07
CA ASN A 101 19.78 10.41 0.26
C ASN A 101 18.49 10.40 1.10
N THR A 102 17.65 11.42 0.93
CA THR A 102 16.37 11.48 1.66
C THR A 102 15.45 10.32 1.27
N ALA A 103 15.35 10.02 -0.02
CA ALA A 103 14.58 8.87 -0.50
C ALA A 103 15.12 7.56 0.11
N ARG A 104 16.45 7.41 0.19
CA ARG A 104 17.07 6.24 0.84
C ARG A 104 16.69 6.14 2.30
N MET A 105 16.68 7.26 3.02
CA MET A 105 16.28 7.24 4.45
C MET A 105 14.83 6.84 4.63
N TYR A 106 13.92 7.30 3.77
CA TYR A 106 12.52 6.87 3.79
C TYR A 106 12.40 5.36 3.53
N ALA A 107 13.10 4.86 2.51
CA ALA A 107 13.07 3.43 2.17
C ALA A 107 13.60 2.59 3.35
N LYS A 108 14.72 3.00 3.92
CA LYS A 108 15.32 2.33 5.07
C LYS A 108 14.40 2.31 6.28
N SER A 109 13.78 3.45 6.59
CA SER A 109 12.84 3.56 7.72
C SER A 109 11.67 2.58 7.58
N LEU A 110 11.09 2.50 6.38
CA LEU A 110 9.91 1.67 6.16
C LEU A 110 10.25 0.18 6.04
N PHE A 111 11.30 -0.17 5.29
CA PHE A 111 11.64 -1.57 5.03
C PHE A 111 12.50 -2.21 6.12
N GLU A 112 13.49 -1.48 6.67
CA GLU A 112 14.36 -2.02 7.73
C GLU A 112 13.84 -1.66 9.12
N GLY A 113 13.47 -0.39 9.33
CA GLY A 113 13.01 0.09 10.63
C GLY A 113 11.69 -0.51 11.06
N LEU A 114 10.71 -0.47 10.16
CA LEU A 114 9.33 -0.95 10.44
C LEU A 114 9.07 -2.33 9.82
N ASN A 115 10.02 -2.89 9.09
CA ASN A 115 9.93 -4.23 8.50
C ASN A 115 8.70 -4.43 7.59
N ALA A 116 8.32 -3.41 6.81
CA ALA A 116 7.23 -3.54 5.83
C ALA A 116 7.60 -4.54 4.72
N ASP A 117 6.59 -5.19 4.17
CA ASP A 117 6.73 -6.01 2.95
C ASP A 117 6.53 -5.17 1.70
N ALA A 118 5.71 -4.13 1.81
CA ALA A 118 5.46 -3.21 0.70
C ALA A 118 5.19 -1.80 1.22
N VAL A 119 5.43 -0.83 0.35
CA VAL A 119 5.19 0.59 0.65
C VAL A 119 4.51 1.27 -0.54
N THR A 120 3.92 2.45 -0.31
CA THR A 120 3.41 3.27 -1.42
C THR A 120 4.36 4.44 -1.66
N VAL A 121 4.58 4.75 -2.95
CA VAL A 121 5.54 5.76 -3.42
C VAL A 121 4.88 6.64 -4.47
N ASN A 122 5.17 7.93 -4.42
CA ASN A 122 4.66 8.90 -5.41
C ASN A 122 5.75 9.07 -6.51
N PRO A 123 5.42 8.92 -7.79
CA PRO A 123 6.41 8.99 -8.86
C PRO A 123 6.70 10.40 -9.38
N TYR A 124 6.08 11.44 -8.82
CA TYR A 124 6.09 12.78 -9.40
C TYR A 124 7.51 13.35 -9.62
N LEU A 125 8.47 12.99 -8.75
CA LEU A 125 9.86 13.43 -8.88
C LEU A 125 10.70 12.58 -9.85
N GLY A 126 10.11 11.55 -10.46
CA GLY A 126 10.79 10.75 -11.48
C GLY A 126 11.47 9.50 -10.94
N LYS A 127 12.20 8.82 -11.83
CA LYS A 127 12.79 7.50 -11.58
C LYS A 127 13.74 7.49 -10.38
N ASP A 128 14.60 8.50 -10.28
CA ASP A 128 15.62 8.54 -9.23
C ASP A 128 15.04 8.68 -7.82
N SER A 129 13.80 9.18 -7.70
CA SER A 129 13.09 9.27 -6.42
C SER A 129 12.49 7.91 -6.00
N VAL A 130 12.23 7.03 -6.97
CA VAL A 130 11.63 5.70 -6.74
C VAL A 130 12.73 4.63 -6.57
N LEU A 131 13.86 4.78 -7.27
CA LEU A 131 14.94 3.77 -7.28
C LEU A 131 15.38 3.31 -5.89
N PRO A 132 15.55 4.19 -4.87
CA PRO A 132 16.00 3.73 -3.56
C PRO A 132 15.04 2.72 -2.90
N PHE A 133 13.76 2.78 -3.24
CA PHE A 133 12.76 1.79 -2.77
C PHE A 133 12.90 0.48 -3.56
N LEU A 134 13.20 0.56 -4.86
CA LEU A 134 13.34 -0.64 -5.73
C LEU A 134 14.63 -1.41 -5.46
N GLU A 135 15.61 -0.82 -4.76
CA GLU A 135 16.84 -1.52 -4.35
C GLU A 135 16.53 -2.67 -3.37
N TYR A 136 15.39 -2.63 -2.68
CA TYR A 136 14.92 -3.70 -1.78
C TYR A 136 14.18 -4.75 -2.62
N LYS A 137 14.94 -5.65 -3.25
CA LYS A 137 14.44 -6.58 -4.27
C LYS A 137 13.43 -7.62 -3.78
N ASP A 138 13.45 -7.90 -2.48
CA ASP A 138 12.51 -8.83 -1.83
C ASP A 138 11.22 -8.15 -1.36
N LYS A 139 11.16 -6.83 -1.44
CA LYS A 139 10.02 -5.99 -1.04
C LYS A 139 9.24 -5.53 -2.28
N CYS A 140 8.17 -4.77 -2.08
CA CYS A 140 7.39 -4.19 -3.21
C CYS A 140 7.16 -2.71 -2.99
N SER A 141 7.24 -1.94 -4.07
CA SER A 141 6.88 -0.53 -4.07
C SER A 141 5.66 -0.31 -4.97
N PHE A 142 4.53 -0.01 -4.34
CA PHE A 142 3.30 0.35 -5.04
C PHE A 142 3.37 1.83 -5.42
N ILE A 143 3.50 2.10 -6.71
CA ILE A 143 3.69 3.45 -7.25
C ILE A 143 2.32 4.03 -7.62
N LEU A 144 2.04 5.27 -7.20
CA LEU A 144 0.78 5.93 -7.50
C LEU A 144 0.63 6.09 -9.02
N CYS A 145 -0.49 5.61 -9.57
CA CYS A 145 -0.76 5.66 -11.00
C CYS A 145 -2.05 6.41 -11.29
N ARG A 146 -3.17 5.94 -10.74
CA ARG A 146 -4.47 6.60 -10.91
C ARG A 146 -5.19 6.60 -9.56
N THR A 147 -5.32 7.78 -8.97
CA THR A 147 -5.87 7.90 -7.61
C THR A 147 -7.38 8.20 -7.64
N SER A 148 -8.07 7.88 -6.55
CA SER A 148 -9.54 7.92 -6.49
C SER A 148 -10.13 9.29 -6.16
N ASN A 149 -9.31 10.24 -5.70
CA ASN A 149 -9.79 11.56 -5.30
C ASN A 149 -10.29 12.38 -6.51
N PRO A 150 -11.32 13.23 -6.34
CA PRO A 150 -11.89 13.99 -7.47
C PRO A 150 -10.88 14.85 -8.21
N SER A 151 -9.96 15.52 -7.50
CA SER A 151 -8.98 16.42 -8.12
C SER A 151 -7.82 15.68 -8.81
N ALA A 152 -7.84 14.35 -8.86
CA ALA A 152 -6.86 13.60 -9.66
C ALA A 152 -6.86 14.04 -11.12
N VAL A 153 -8.02 14.51 -11.62
CA VAL A 153 -8.17 15.02 -12.99
C VAL A 153 -7.26 16.23 -13.29
N ASP A 154 -6.86 16.99 -12.27
CA ASP A 154 -6.02 18.17 -12.47
C ASP A 154 -4.68 17.83 -13.13
N PHE A 155 -4.18 16.63 -12.91
CA PHE A 155 -2.92 16.15 -13.47
C PHE A 155 -3.09 14.83 -14.22
N GLN A 156 -3.72 13.85 -13.63
CA GLN A 156 -3.67 12.46 -14.12
C GLN A 156 -4.39 12.30 -15.47
N ASN A 157 -5.37 13.17 -15.76
CA ASN A 157 -6.09 13.15 -17.04
C ASN A 157 -5.48 14.06 -18.10
N LEU A 158 -4.43 14.84 -17.79
CA LEU A 158 -3.78 15.69 -18.78
C LEU A 158 -3.26 14.84 -19.95
N ILE A 159 -3.53 15.30 -21.18
CA ILE A 159 -3.09 14.56 -22.37
C ILE A 159 -1.68 14.99 -22.72
N VAL A 160 -0.77 14.03 -22.73
CA VAL A 160 0.63 14.23 -23.12
C VAL A 160 0.93 13.23 -24.25
N SER A 161 1.30 13.75 -25.43
CA SER A 161 1.64 12.90 -26.59
C SER A 161 0.54 11.90 -26.92
N LYS A 162 -0.72 12.32 -26.86
CA LYS A 162 -1.95 11.56 -27.20
C LYS A 162 -2.45 10.62 -26.10
N ASN A 163 -1.73 10.46 -25.00
CA ASN A 163 -2.15 9.57 -23.90
C ASN A 163 -2.39 10.38 -22.63
N PRO A 164 -3.36 10.00 -21.80
CA PRO A 164 -3.48 10.63 -20.48
C PRO A 164 -2.25 10.32 -19.62
N LEU A 165 -1.92 11.24 -18.72
CA LEU A 165 -0.71 11.14 -17.91
C LEU A 165 -0.66 9.84 -17.11
N TYR A 166 -1.81 9.34 -16.59
CA TYR A 166 -1.81 8.09 -15.83
C TYR A 166 -1.33 6.88 -16.67
N GLU A 167 -1.60 6.88 -18.01
CA GLU A 167 -1.10 5.80 -18.87
C GLU A 167 0.41 5.89 -19.06
N ILE A 168 0.91 7.13 -19.16
CA ILE A 168 2.36 7.37 -19.27
C ILE A 168 3.03 6.89 -17.96
N VAL A 169 2.43 7.21 -16.81
CA VAL A 169 2.93 6.75 -15.51
C VAL A 169 2.92 5.22 -15.45
N ALA A 170 1.84 4.56 -15.90
CA ALA A 170 1.79 3.09 -15.95
C ALA A 170 2.94 2.52 -16.80
N GLY A 171 3.19 3.12 -17.96
CA GLY A 171 4.31 2.73 -18.80
C GLY A 171 5.66 2.89 -18.10
N LYS A 172 5.84 3.98 -17.35
CA LYS A 172 7.06 4.21 -16.58
C LYS A 172 7.22 3.19 -15.44
N ILE A 173 6.14 2.86 -14.74
CA ILE A 173 6.17 1.83 -13.69
C ILE A 173 6.68 0.51 -14.29
N LYS A 174 6.14 0.13 -15.44
CA LYS A 174 6.58 -1.09 -16.13
C LYS A 174 8.07 -1.02 -16.54
N GLU A 175 8.50 0.13 -17.09
CA GLU A 175 9.90 0.36 -17.48
C GLU A 175 10.86 0.25 -16.29
N TRP A 176 10.42 0.70 -15.10
CA TRP A 176 11.27 0.72 -13.89
C TRP A 176 11.31 -0.63 -13.17
N ASP A 177 10.44 -1.58 -13.53
CA ASP A 177 10.29 -2.87 -12.83
C ASP A 177 11.40 -3.88 -13.20
N ASN A 178 12.66 -3.46 -13.04
CA ASN A 178 13.82 -4.28 -13.42
C ASN A 178 14.01 -5.51 -12.51
N PHE A 179 13.48 -5.46 -11.29
CA PHE A 179 13.64 -6.53 -10.32
C PHE A 179 12.33 -7.29 -10.02
N GLY A 180 11.26 -6.97 -10.74
CA GLY A 180 9.95 -7.59 -10.50
C GLY A 180 9.31 -7.17 -9.18
N ASN A 181 9.66 -5.98 -8.68
CA ASN A 181 9.23 -5.51 -7.35
C ASN A 181 8.46 -4.19 -7.38
N CYS A 182 8.00 -3.78 -8.55
CA CYS A 182 7.03 -2.70 -8.68
C CYS A 182 5.60 -3.22 -8.56
N GLY A 183 4.74 -2.38 -8.05
CA GLY A 183 3.28 -2.49 -8.15
C GLY A 183 2.71 -1.13 -8.49
N ALA A 184 1.42 -1.05 -8.76
CA ALA A 184 0.74 0.22 -9.02
C ALA A 184 -0.41 0.43 -8.05
N VAL A 185 -0.72 1.70 -7.74
CA VAL A 185 -1.94 2.06 -7.01
C VAL A 185 -2.95 2.60 -8.03
N VAL A 186 -4.11 1.96 -8.11
CA VAL A 186 -5.20 2.37 -9.01
C VAL A 186 -6.52 2.36 -8.23
N GLY A 187 -7.18 3.50 -8.14
CA GLY A 187 -8.43 3.63 -7.38
C GLY A 187 -9.57 2.80 -7.94
N ALA A 188 -10.38 2.22 -7.05
CA ALA A 188 -11.52 1.36 -7.43
C ALA A 188 -12.61 2.11 -8.20
N THR A 189 -12.65 3.44 -8.09
CA THR A 189 -13.67 4.27 -8.74
C THR A 189 -13.47 4.41 -10.25
N TYR A 190 -12.38 3.90 -10.80
CA TYR A 190 -12.02 4.06 -12.21
C TYR A 190 -11.78 2.68 -12.86
N PRO A 191 -12.85 1.87 -13.06
CA PRO A 191 -12.68 0.50 -13.59
C PRO A 191 -12.20 0.45 -15.05
N ASP A 192 -12.57 1.43 -15.87
CA ASP A 192 -12.12 1.45 -17.26
C ASP A 192 -10.63 1.79 -17.35
N GLU A 193 -10.19 2.78 -16.57
CA GLU A 193 -8.77 3.13 -16.47
C GLU A 193 -7.97 1.96 -15.87
N LEU A 194 -8.53 1.25 -14.89
CA LEU A 194 -7.88 0.06 -14.32
C LEU A 194 -7.65 -1.00 -15.39
N LYS A 195 -8.61 -1.22 -16.27
CA LYS A 195 -8.49 -2.18 -17.38
C LYS A 195 -7.35 -1.77 -18.35
N VAL A 196 -7.30 -0.48 -18.70
CA VAL A 196 -6.23 0.05 -19.57
C VAL A 196 -4.87 -0.12 -18.88
N ILE A 197 -4.78 0.30 -17.61
CA ILE A 197 -3.54 0.22 -16.84
C ILE A 197 -3.08 -1.25 -16.72
N ARG A 198 -4.00 -2.19 -16.46
CA ARG A 198 -3.70 -3.62 -16.41
C ARG A 198 -3.08 -4.09 -17.74
N GLY A 199 -3.64 -3.64 -18.87
CA GLY A 199 -3.08 -3.95 -20.19
C GLY A 199 -1.64 -3.46 -20.38
N ILE A 200 -1.33 -2.27 -19.85
CA ILE A 200 0.03 -1.69 -19.93
C ILE A 200 0.99 -2.46 -19.01
N LEU A 201 0.59 -2.69 -17.75
CA LEU A 201 1.45 -3.30 -16.72
C LEU A 201 1.69 -4.79 -16.96
N GLY A 202 0.75 -5.47 -17.63
CA GLY A 202 0.78 -6.93 -17.80
C GLY A 202 0.17 -7.66 -16.60
N GLU A 203 0.02 -8.97 -16.72
CA GLU A 203 -0.74 -9.79 -15.78
C GLU A 203 -0.08 -9.96 -14.40
N GLU A 204 1.26 -9.94 -14.37
CA GLU A 204 2.04 -10.32 -13.19
C GLU A 204 2.28 -9.20 -12.17
N MET A 205 2.11 -7.94 -12.57
CA MET A 205 2.40 -6.82 -11.69
C MET A 205 1.24 -6.62 -10.69
N PRO A 206 1.50 -6.60 -9.38
CA PRO A 206 0.41 -6.39 -8.42
C PRO A 206 -0.15 -4.97 -8.51
N ILE A 207 -1.46 -4.86 -8.37
CA ILE A 207 -2.15 -3.56 -8.30
C ILE A 207 -2.87 -3.46 -6.96
N LEU A 208 -2.56 -2.43 -6.21
CA LEU A 208 -3.25 -2.08 -4.97
C LEU A 208 -4.43 -1.19 -5.34
N ILE A 209 -5.65 -1.66 -5.01
CA ILE A 209 -6.89 -1.01 -5.47
C ILE A 209 -7.65 -0.44 -4.26
N PRO A 210 -7.35 0.80 -3.83
CA PRO A 210 -8.07 1.40 -2.69
C PRO A 210 -9.47 1.86 -3.08
N GLY A 211 -10.37 1.86 -2.08
CA GLY A 211 -11.73 2.39 -2.21
C GLY A 211 -12.79 1.32 -2.48
N VAL A 212 -12.46 0.07 -2.42
CA VAL A 212 -13.45 -1.02 -2.49
C VAL A 212 -14.19 -1.06 -1.15
N GLY A 213 -15.47 -0.94 -1.17
CA GLY A 213 -16.30 -0.92 0.03
C GLY A 213 -16.25 0.39 0.80
N UNK A 214 -16.06 1.28 0.06
CA UNK A 214 -16.15 2.62 0.59
C UNK A 214 -15.19 3.03 1.60
N UNK A 215 -15.04 3.64 2.03
CA UNK A 215 -14.17 4.22 2.90
C UNK A 215 -13.20 3.26 3.57
N UNK A 216 -13.02 2.46 2.98
CA UNK A 216 -12.24 1.82 3.62
C UNK A 216 -11.40 0.74 3.87
N UNK A 217 -11.74 0.20 4.27
CA UNK A 217 -11.03 -0.85 4.72
C UNK A 217 -10.69 -1.89 3.69
N UNK A 218 -11.48 -1.98 2.85
CA UNK A 218 -11.15 -3.02 1.97
C UNK A 218 -10.43 -2.53 0.76
N THR A 219 -9.30 -2.94 0.64
CA THR A 219 -8.46 -2.72 -0.53
C THR A 219 -8.15 -4.07 -1.17
N LEU A 220 -8.35 -4.17 -2.47
CA LEU A 220 -8.03 -5.41 -3.20
C LEU A 220 -6.64 -5.33 -3.81
N ILE A 221 -5.89 -6.40 -3.68
CA ILE A 221 -4.62 -6.60 -4.39
C ILE A 221 -4.91 -7.61 -5.50
N ARG A 222 -5.03 -7.12 -6.73
CA ARG A 222 -5.43 -7.99 -7.83
C ARG A 222 -4.23 -8.55 -8.58
N ARG A 223 -4.16 -9.86 -8.60
CA ARG A 223 -3.47 -10.63 -9.63
C ARG A 223 -4.54 -11.18 -10.58
N SER A 224 -4.22 -11.34 -11.82
CA SER A 224 -5.07 -12.12 -12.70
C SER A 224 -4.98 -13.60 -12.31
N PRO A 225 -6.03 -14.38 -12.52
CA PRO A 225 -6.00 -15.81 -12.25
C PRO A 225 -4.97 -16.55 -13.09
#